data_f77e16d6bea3a7a1c71431b34e234f68
#
_entry.id   f77e16d6bea3a7a1c71431b34e234f68
#
_cell.length_a   1.000
_cell.length_b   1.000
_cell.length_c   1.000
_cell.angle_alpha   90.00
_cell.angle_beta   90.00
_cell.angle_gamma   90.00
#
_symmetry.space_group_name_H-M   'P 1'
#
loop_
_entity.id
_entity.type
_entity.pdbx_description
1 polymer ?
#
loop_
_entity_poly.entity_id
_entity_poly.type
_entity_poly.pdbx_seq_one_letter_code
_entity_poly.pdbx_strand_id
1 'polypeptide(L)'
;MEYIIFAAVMACIVILFMAKGIYDYKQSEKKFIRKRYSDYGVLPQREYKPEQFESISHYYQKHADGFCIDDITWNDLNMDEIFKKMNFTYSAAGEEYLYYVLRRPCMEDKELLHREEIIRFFQEHADERVAYQVMYHRLRRTGKFSIYDYLDYLDGLGRRSNMPHYLALILLAVSIGVLFTDVAFGILMLVCVLAFNNVSYFKVKGEIDPYIVSFAYVFRLLDAVKNLKSKVRKTESLKEEFEILRKSSASMGGFKRGSFILMSSGRMSGSGNPLDMLLDFIRMGFHLDLIKFNQMLSETRKHVSDIDSMITTLGKIEAMIAIGEYRASLEEYCIPEFADKRGLHAEELYHPLIDEPVKNTIATSSSVLITGSNASGKSTFLKTVAINSLFAQTIHTCLAKRYETPIFRMVSSMSLKDDVQGGDSYYMVEIKSIKRILDLTLSGEAPVLCFVDEVLRGTNTVERIAASTQILKSLR
;
A
#
# COMPACT_ATOMS: atom_id res chain seq x y z
N MET A 1 -15.94 -54.80 -3.33
CA MET A 1 -14.68 -54.64 -4.05
C MET A 1 -14.73 -53.44 -5.01
N GLU A 2 -15.78 -53.28 -5.81
CA GLU A 2 -15.95 -52.17 -6.78
C GLU A 2 -15.89 -50.76 -6.14
N TYR A 3 -16.55 -50.54 -5.00
CA TYR A 3 -16.51 -49.24 -4.30
C TYR A 3 -15.11 -48.86 -3.78
N ILE A 4 -14.30 -49.86 -3.40
CA ILE A 4 -12.93 -49.64 -2.96
C ILE A 4 -12.04 -49.25 -4.13
N ILE A 5 -12.23 -49.93 -5.26
CA ILE A 5 -11.52 -49.61 -6.53
C ILE A 5 -11.89 -48.21 -6.98
N PHE A 6 -13.19 -47.88 -6.99
CA PHE A 6 -13.68 -46.55 -7.36
C PHE A 6 -13.08 -45.44 -6.43
N ALA A 7 -13.11 -45.65 -5.11
CA ALA A 7 -12.52 -44.72 -4.16
C ALA A 7 -11.00 -44.55 -4.35
N ALA A 8 -10.29 -45.64 -4.65
CA ALA A 8 -8.85 -45.60 -4.91
C ALA A 8 -8.55 -44.85 -6.23
N VAL A 9 -9.32 -45.05 -7.29
CA VAL A 9 -9.18 -44.31 -8.55
C VAL A 9 -9.45 -42.83 -8.34
N MET A 10 -10.50 -42.46 -7.61
CA MET A 10 -10.80 -41.07 -7.29
C MET A 10 -9.70 -40.41 -6.44
N ALA A 11 -9.16 -41.12 -5.45
CA ALA A 11 -8.02 -40.64 -4.65
C ALA A 11 -6.78 -40.40 -5.53
N CYS A 12 -6.46 -41.32 -6.46
CA CYS A 12 -5.36 -41.15 -7.41
C CYS A 12 -5.56 -39.93 -8.31
N ILE A 13 -6.76 -39.71 -8.83
CA ILE A 13 -7.09 -38.54 -9.65
C ILE A 13 -6.87 -37.25 -8.86
N VAL A 14 -7.36 -37.19 -7.61
CA VAL A 14 -7.16 -36.03 -6.72
C VAL A 14 -5.67 -35.78 -6.46
N ILE A 15 -4.90 -36.82 -6.17
CA ILE A 15 -3.46 -36.73 -5.94
C ILE A 15 -2.74 -36.19 -7.19
N LEU A 16 -3.10 -36.69 -8.39
CA LEU A 16 -2.53 -36.20 -9.66
C LEU A 16 -2.86 -34.73 -9.92
N PHE A 17 -4.09 -34.29 -9.67
CA PHE A 17 -4.46 -32.87 -9.76
C PHE A 17 -3.69 -31.99 -8.77
N MET A 18 -3.54 -32.45 -7.53
CA MET A 18 -2.74 -31.74 -6.52
C MET A 18 -1.25 -31.66 -6.93
N ALA A 19 -0.69 -32.79 -7.41
CA ALA A 19 0.70 -32.81 -7.86
C ALA A 19 0.93 -31.88 -9.05
N LYS A 20 -0.01 -31.88 -10.02
CA LYS A 20 0.02 -30.92 -11.15
C LYS A 20 -0.06 -29.49 -10.68
N GLY A 21 -0.98 -29.17 -9.78
CA GLY A 21 -1.12 -27.80 -9.22
C GLY A 21 0.17 -27.34 -8.51
N ILE A 22 0.80 -28.21 -7.75
CA ILE A 22 2.09 -27.92 -7.08
C ILE A 22 3.21 -27.71 -8.14
N TYR A 23 3.22 -28.54 -9.17
CA TYR A 23 4.20 -28.43 -10.27
C TYR A 23 4.04 -27.10 -11.01
N ASP A 24 2.80 -26.76 -11.45
CA ASP A 24 2.50 -25.52 -12.15
C ASP A 24 2.83 -24.29 -11.30
N TYR A 25 2.53 -24.33 -10.01
CA TYR A 25 2.91 -23.28 -9.06
C TYR A 25 4.44 -23.08 -8.98
N LYS A 26 5.21 -24.17 -8.85
CA LYS A 26 6.68 -24.12 -8.81
C LYS A 26 7.27 -23.60 -10.14
N GLN A 27 6.68 -23.97 -11.28
CA GLN A 27 7.12 -23.47 -12.59
C GLN A 27 6.84 -21.98 -12.75
N SER A 28 5.66 -21.52 -12.34
CA SER A 28 5.29 -20.10 -12.33
C SER A 28 6.26 -19.28 -11.46
N GLU A 29 6.58 -19.78 -10.26
CA GLU A 29 7.54 -19.12 -9.37
C GLU A 29 8.95 -19.06 -9.97
N LYS A 30 9.43 -20.17 -10.59
CA LYS A 30 10.72 -20.16 -11.29
C LYS A 30 10.73 -19.17 -12.46
N LYS A 31 9.64 -19.08 -13.22
CA LYS A 31 9.50 -18.10 -14.30
C LYS A 31 9.52 -16.67 -13.75
N PHE A 32 8.83 -16.41 -12.64
CA PHE A 32 8.86 -15.11 -11.96
C PHE A 32 10.27 -14.75 -11.52
N ILE A 33 10.99 -15.66 -10.85
CA ILE A 33 12.37 -15.45 -10.41
C ILE A 33 13.27 -15.08 -11.58
N ARG A 34 13.26 -15.85 -12.67
CA ARG A 34 14.08 -15.55 -13.86
C ARG A 34 13.77 -14.17 -14.41
N LYS A 35 12.47 -13.84 -14.47
CA LYS A 35 12.00 -12.53 -14.96
C LYS A 35 12.51 -11.38 -14.08
N ARG A 36 12.70 -11.58 -12.77
CA ARG A 36 13.21 -10.52 -11.86
C ARG A 36 14.68 -10.20 -12.08
N TYR A 37 15.47 -11.18 -12.53
CA TYR A 37 16.85 -10.92 -12.92
C TYR A 37 16.97 -10.24 -14.30
N SER A 38 16.14 -10.66 -15.27
CA SER A 38 16.21 -10.11 -16.64
C SER A 38 15.59 -8.73 -16.78
N ASP A 39 14.54 -8.44 -16.03
CA ASP A 39 13.72 -7.24 -16.18
C ASP A 39 14.07 -6.15 -15.13
N TYR A 40 15.25 -6.22 -14.52
CA TYR A 40 15.68 -5.20 -13.56
C TYR A 40 15.82 -3.84 -14.25
N GLY A 41 15.08 -2.84 -13.76
CA GLY A 41 15.02 -1.51 -14.38
C GLY A 41 14.10 -1.39 -15.60
N VAL A 42 13.37 -2.45 -15.98
CA VAL A 42 12.33 -2.34 -17.02
C VAL A 42 11.06 -1.74 -16.42
N LEU A 43 10.63 -0.59 -16.94
CA LEU A 43 9.46 0.12 -16.44
C LEU A 43 8.21 -0.75 -16.38
N PRO A 44 7.43 -0.68 -15.28
CA PRO A 44 6.23 -1.48 -15.13
C PRO A 44 5.14 -1.00 -16.09
N GLN A 45 4.55 -1.94 -16.82
CA GLN A 45 3.36 -1.69 -17.64
C GLN A 45 2.13 -2.10 -16.83
N ARG A 46 1.52 -1.17 -16.12
CA ARG A 46 0.33 -1.42 -15.31
C ARG A 46 -0.77 -0.42 -15.63
N GLU A 47 -1.96 -0.95 -15.80
CA GLU A 47 -3.18 -0.16 -15.85
C GLU A 47 -3.77 -0.02 -14.45
N TYR A 48 -4.13 1.19 -14.07
CA TYR A 48 -4.75 1.50 -12.79
C TYR A 48 -6.20 1.94 -13.02
N LYS A 49 -7.12 1.31 -12.30
CA LYS A 49 -8.49 1.80 -12.22
C LYS A 49 -8.57 2.97 -11.24
N PRO A 50 -9.45 3.96 -11.43
CA PRO A 50 -9.58 5.09 -10.50
C PRO A 50 -9.78 4.67 -9.04
N GLU A 51 -10.59 3.64 -8.80
CA GLU A 51 -10.87 3.08 -7.48
C GLU A 51 -9.63 2.50 -6.78
N GLN A 52 -8.61 2.08 -7.54
CA GLN A 52 -7.35 1.59 -6.97
C GLN A 52 -6.48 2.72 -6.44
N PHE A 53 -6.51 3.88 -7.11
CA PHE A 53 -5.79 5.07 -6.64
C PHE A 53 -6.35 5.56 -5.30
N GLU A 54 -7.67 5.54 -5.14
CA GLU A 54 -8.31 5.90 -3.88
C GLU A 54 -7.81 5.00 -2.74
N SER A 55 -7.80 3.68 -2.95
CA SER A 55 -7.33 2.73 -1.93
C SER A 55 -5.83 2.86 -1.61
N ILE A 56 -4.98 3.21 -2.57
CA ILE A 56 -3.52 3.39 -2.37
C ILE A 56 -3.24 4.56 -1.41
N SER A 57 -4.09 5.59 -1.40
CA SER A 57 -3.90 6.77 -0.54
C SER A 57 -4.21 6.53 0.95
N HIS A 58 -4.88 5.42 1.31
CA HIS A 58 -5.40 5.22 2.67
C HIS A 58 -4.29 5.07 3.73
N TYR A 59 -3.17 4.43 3.38
CA TYR A 59 -2.01 4.42 4.28
C TYR A 59 -1.54 5.85 4.59
N TYR A 60 -1.38 6.68 3.56
CA TYR A 60 -1.00 8.08 3.72
C TYR A 60 -2.00 8.85 4.59
N GLN A 61 -3.30 8.73 4.31
CA GLN A 61 -4.35 9.42 5.09
C GLN A 61 -4.30 9.07 6.58
N LYS A 62 -3.93 7.82 6.91
CA LYS A 62 -3.90 7.33 8.28
C LYS A 62 -2.59 7.66 9.01
N HIS A 63 -1.48 7.80 8.28
CA HIS A 63 -0.13 7.99 8.83
C HIS A 63 0.48 9.34 8.46
N ALA A 64 -0.27 10.27 7.87
CA ALA A 64 0.22 11.60 7.56
C ALA A 64 0.64 12.31 8.86
N ASP A 65 1.94 12.52 9.00
CA ASP A 65 2.56 13.22 10.12
C ASP A 65 3.59 14.23 9.62
N GLY A 66 3.77 15.31 10.36
CA GLY A 66 4.71 16.36 9.98
C GLY A 66 4.30 17.08 8.69
N PHE A 67 5.28 17.47 7.89
CA PHE A 67 5.04 18.13 6.62
C PHE A 67 4.78 17.12 5.51
N CYS A 68 3.63 17.25 4.85
CA CYS A 68 3.27 16.49 3.66
C CYS A 68 2.90 17.45 2.55
N ILE A 69 3.18 17.08 1.29
CA ILE A 69 2.69 17.86 0.14
C ILE A 69 1.18 17.64 0.01
N ASP A 70 0.48 18.74 -0.23
CA ASP A 70 -0.97 18.74 -0.40
C ASP A 70 -1.42 18.28 -1.81
N ASP A 71 -2.73 18.13 -1.97
CA ASP A 71 -3.29 17.66 -3.23
C ASP A 71 -3.11 18.65 -4.38
N ILE A 72 -3.04 19.96 -4.12
CA ILE A 72 -2.78 20.95 -5.15
C ILE A 72 -1.37 20.75 -5.69
N THR A 73 -0.37 20.69 -4.82
CA THR A 73 1.02 20.45 -5.21
C THR A 73 1.20 19.09 -5.89
N TRP A 74 0.55 18.05 -5.40
CA TRP A 74 0.55 16.73 -6.00
C TRP A 74 0.02 16.73 -7.43
N ASN A 75 -1.13 17.37 -7.64
CA ASN A 75 -1.77 17.46 -8.96
C ASN A 75 -1.00 18.37 -9.93
N ASP A 76 -0.47 19.49 -9.45
CA ASP A 76 0.36 20.40 -10.23
C ASP A 76 1.57 19.69 -10.85
N LEU A 77 2.17 18.77 -10.10
CA LEU A 77 3.35 18.02 -10.51
C LEU A 77 3.03 16.73 -11.28
N ASN A 78 1.76 16.40 -11.50
CA ASN A 78 1.33 15.14 -12.12
C ASN A 78 1.91 13.91 -11.39
N MET A 79 1.92 13.94 -10.06
CA MET A 79 2.57 12.90 -9.26
C MET A 79 1.92 11.52 -9.39
N ASP A 80 0.65 11.42 -9.80
CA ASP A 80 0.01 10.15 -10.11
C ASP A 80 0.70 9.41 -11.25
N GLU A 81 1.06 10.13 -12.33
CA GLU A 81 1.78 9.53 -13.47
C GLU A 81 3.21 9.14 -13.09
N ILE A 82 3.86 9.96 -12.26
CA ILE A 82 5.18 9.66 -11.70
C ILE A 82 5.12 8.40 -10.82
N PHE A 83 4.12 8.33 -9.93
CA PHE A 83 3.90 7.16 -9.08
C PHE A 83 3.71 5.89 -9.92
N LYS A 84 2.86 5.93 -10.95
CA LYS A 84 2.64 4.80 -11.86
C LYS A 84 3.93 4.31 -12.51
N LYS A 85 4.78 5.23 -12.97
CA LYS A 85 6.08 4.94 -13.58
C LYS A 85 7.08 4.35 -12.59
N MET A 86 7.00 4.74 -11.31
CA MET A 86 7.89 4.31 -10.24
C MET A 86 7.41 3.05 -9.50
N ASN A 87 6.16 2.62 -9.67
CA ASN A 87 5.58 1.56 -8.87
C ASN A 87 6.02 0.16 -9.31
N PHE A 88 7.20 -0.25 -8.88
CA PHE A 88 7.73 -1.61 -9.04
C PHE A 88 7.30 -2.58 -7.94
N THR A 89 6.39 -2.20 -7.05
CA THR A 89 5.95 -3.03 -5.92
C THR A 89 5.03 -4.20 -6.34
N TYR A 90 4.97 -5.25 -5.53
CA TYR A 90 4.16 -6.45 -5.72
C TYR A 90 3.07 -6.63 -4.67
N SER A 91 3.18 -5.95 -3.53
CA SER A 91 2.22 -6.02 -2.43
C SER A 91 1.47 -4.71 -2.23
N ALA A 92 0.30 -4.78 -1.56
CA ALA A 92 -0.43 -3.58 -1.16
C ALA A 92 0.38 -2.73 -0.17
N ALA A 93 1.07 -3.37 0.79
CA ALA A 93 1.90 -2.66 1.75
C ALA A 93 2.99 -1.81 1.08
N GLY A 94 3.69 -2.36 0.08
CA GLY A 94 4.73 -1.63 -0.65
C GLY A 94 4.16 -0.52 -1.52
N GLU A 95 3.03 -0.76 -2.19
CA GLU A 95 2.37 0.21 -3.04
C GLU A 95 1.86 1.43 -2.27
N GLU A 96 1.16 1.20 -1.17
CA GLU A 96 0.64 2.24 -0.29
C GLU A 96 1.78 3.00 0.42
N TYR A 97 2.84 2.31 0.85
CA TYR A 97 4.00 2.95 1.47
C TYR A 97 4.83 3.78 0.48
N LEU A 98 4.97 3.34 -0.78
CA LEU A 98 5.63 4.14 -1.83
C LEU A 98 4.88 5.45 -2.09
N TYR A 99 3.54 5.39 -2.13
CA TYR A 99 2.71 6.59 -2.26
C TYR A 99 2.93 7.55 -1.08
N TYR A 100 2.96 7.02 0.14
CA TYR A 100 3.25 7.80 1.36
C TYR A 100 4.64 8.45 1.32
N VAL A 101 5.67 7.71 0.90
CA VAL A 101 7.03 8.27 0.74
C VAL A 101 7.06 9.48 -0.16
N LEU A 102 6.37 9.41 -1.31
CA LEU A 102 6.30 10.52 -2.27
C LEU A 102 5.50 11.72 -1.76
N ARG A 103 4.57 11.50 -0.83
CA ARG A 103 3.78 12.55 -0.18
C ARG A 103 4.48 13.24 0.99
N ARG A 104 5.45 12.57 1.61
CA ARG A 104 6.10 13.01 2.84
C ARG A 104 7.59 13.27 2.63
N PRO A 105 7.98 14.49 2.24
CA PRO A 105 9.38 14.89 2.22
C PRO A 105 10.02 14.76 3.61
N CYS A 106 11.19 14.17 3.68
CA CYS A 106 11.98 14.14 4.91
C CYS A 106 12.50 15.54 5.24
N MET A 107 12.36 15.92 6.49
CA MET A 107 12.86 17.19 7.01
C MET A 107 14.20 17.02 7.73
N GLU A 108 14.76 15.82 7.74
CA GLU A 108 16.04 15.47 8.36
C GLU A 108 16.85 14.53 7.46
N ASP A 109 18.15 14.76 7.35
CA ASP A 109 19.07 13.95 6.54
C ASP A 109 19.16 12.50 7.01
N LYS A 110 19.05 12.25 8.31
CA LYS A 110 19.22 10.93 8.91
C LYS A 110 18.26 9.89 8.32
N GLU A 111 17.00 10.27 8.11
CA GLU A 111 16.01 9.38 7.51
C GLU A 111 16.34 9.08 6.05
N LEU A 112 16.80 10.08 5.30
CA LEU A 112 17.21 9.93 3.89
C LEU A 112 18.44 9.05 3.75
N LEU A 113 19.42 9.20 4.62
CA LEU A 113 20.62 8.37 4.63
C LEU A 113 20.28 6.89 4.94
N HIS A 114 19.37 6.66 5.90
CA HIS A 114 18.90 5.29 6.18
C HIS A 114 18.12 4.69 5.00
N ARG A 115 17.28 5.47 4.32
CA ARG A 115 16.64 5.02 3.07
C ARG A 115 17.68 4.64 2.02
N GLU A 116 18.72 5.47 1.84
CA GLU A 116 19.80 5.25 0.89
C GLU A 116 20.58 3.96 1.19
N GLU A 117 20.87 3.66 2.45
CA GLU A 117 21.52 2.41 2.85
C GLU A 117 20.72 1.18 2.43
N ILE A 118 19.40 1.21 2.61
CA ILE A 118 18.51 0.10 2.22
C ILE A 118 18.44 -0.01 0.69
N ILE A 119 18.28 1.11 -0.03
CA ILE A 119 18.22 1.13 -1.50
C ILE A 119 19.51 0.55 -2.07
N ARG A 120 20.67 1.05 -1.62
CA ARG A 120 21.98 0.60 -2.07
C ARG A 120 22.21 -0.88 -1.80
N PHE A 121 21.83 -1.36 -0.61
CA PHE A 121 21.92 -2.78 -0.28
C PHE A 121 21.20 -3.63 -1.33
N PHE A 122 19.97 -3.30 -1.71
CA PHE A 122 19.24 -4.09 -2.70
C PHE A 122 19.70 -3.86 -4.15
N GLN A 123 20.33 -2.74 -4.46
CA GLN A 123 20.99 -2.54 -5.76
C GLN A 123 22.21 -3.44 -5.92
N GLU A 124 23.01 -3.58 -4.87
CA GLU A 124 24.26 -4.35 -4.86
C GLU A 124 24.03 -5.87 -4.67
N HIS A 125 22.91 -6.29 -4.04
CA HIS A 125 22.66 -7.70 -3.71
C HIS A 125 21.43 -8.23 -4.46
N ALA A 126 21.62 -8.60 -5.72
CA ALA A 126 20.55 -9.06 -6.62
C ALA A 126 19.77 -10.29 -6.08
N ASP A 127 20.49 -11.26 -5.49
CA ASP A 127 19.88 -12.48 -4.94
C ASP A 127 18.96 -12.17 -3.77
N GLU A 128 19.38 -11.28 -2.87
CA GLU A 128 18.57 -10.82 -1.75
C GLU A 128 17.33 -10.04 -2.26
N ARG A 129 17.53 -9.11 -3.19
CA ARG A 129 16.45 -8.36 -3.82
C ARG A 129 15.40 -9.29 -4.41
N VAL A 130 15.80 -10.27 -5.22
CA VAL A 130 14.87 -11.22 -5.85
C VAL A 130 14.16 -12.08 -4.80
N ALA A 131 14.86 -12.50 -3.73
CA ALA A 131 14.24 -13.26 -2.65
C ALA A 131 13.12 -12.47 -1.94
N TYR A 132 13.34 -11.17 -1.70
CA TYR A 132 12.31 -10.27 -1.15
C TYR A 132 11.17 -10.06 -2.14
N GLN A 133 11.44 -9.83 -3.41
CA GLN A 133 10.42 -9.68 -4.45
C GLN A 133 9.52 -10.91 -4.59
N VAL A 134 10.08 -12.12 -4.48
CA VAL A 134 9.29 -13.37 -4.44
C VAL A 134 8.37 -13.41 -3.22
N MET A 135 8.86 -12.98 -2.06
CA MET A 135 8.05 -12.89 -0.84
C MET A 135 6.90 -11.89 -1.03
N TYR A 136 7.16 -10.69 -1.55
CA TYR A 136 6.13 -9.68 -1.81
C TYR A 136 5.13 -10.13 -2.88
N HIS A 137 5.58 -10.83 -3.91
CA HIS A 137 4.70 -11.44 -4.90
C HIS A 137 3.73 -12.47 -4.27
N ARG A 138 4.17 -13.20 -3.23
CA ARG A 138 3.31 -14.11 -2.44
C ARG A 138 2.40 -13.37 -1.48
N LEU A 139 2.84 -12.23 -0.91
CA LEU A 139 2.02 -11.36 -0.07
C LEU A 139 0.83 -10.79 -0.85
N ARG A 140 1.03 -10.42 -2.11
CA ARG A 140 0.02 -9.91 -3.05
C ARG A 140 -0.60 -8.57 -2.64
N ARG A 141 -1.44 -8.07 -3.50
CA ARG A 141 -2.31 -6.92 -3.25
C ARG A 141 -3.64 -7.36 -2.64
N THR A 142 -4.33 -6.44 -2.00
CA THR A 142 -5.64 -6.65 -1.38
C THR A 142 -6.80 -6.56 -2.37
N GLY A 143 -6.57 -6.11 -3.60
CA GLY A 143 -7.60 -5.93 -4.63
C GLY A 143 -8.17 -4.52 -4.66
N LYS A 144 -9.49 -4.36 -4.52
CA LYS A 144 -10.19 -3.07 -4.64
C LYS A 144 -10.01 -2.17 -3.42
N PHE A 145 -9.87 -2.73 -2.23
CA PHE A 145 -9.83 -2.02 -0.96
C PHE A 145 -8.45 -2.09 -0.32
N SER A 146 -8.04 -1.03 0.40
CA SER A 146 -6.86 -1.06 1.25
C SER A 146 -7.03 -2.06 2.39
N ILE A 147 -5.91 -2.55 2.94
CA ILE A 147 -5.96 -3.35 4.16
C ILE A 147 -6.52 -2.54 5.34
N TYR A 148 -6.35 -1.23 5.33
CA TYR A 148 -6.87 -0.33 6.36
C TYR A 148 -8.39 -0.23 6.32
N ASP A 149 -9.02 -0.26 5.14
CA ASP A 149 -10.48 -0.35 5.01
C ASP A 149 -11.01 -1.61 5.70
N TYR A 150 -10.33 -2.75 5.46
CA TYR A 150 -10.72 -4.00 6.09
C TYR A 150 -10.50 -3.98 7.61
N LEU A 151 -9.45 -3.34 8.11
CA LEU A 151 -9.20 -3.22 9.56
C LEU A 151 -10.24 -2.31 10.22
N ASP A 152 -10.58 -1.19 9.60
CA ASP A 152 -11.59 -0.26 10.08
C ASP A 152 -12.99 -0.88 10.03
N TYR A 153 -13.31 -1.64 8.99
CA TYR A 153 -14.56 -2.43 8.93
C TYR A 153 -14.63 -3.52 10.02
N LEU A 154 -13.52 -4.21 10.32
CA LEU A 154 -13.48 -5.18 11.42
C LEU A 154 -13.79 -4.50 12.77
N ASP A 155 -13.40 -3.26 12.94
CA ASP A 155 -13.73 -2.47 14.14
C ASP A 155 -15.23 -2.11 14.17
N GLY A 156 -15.83 -1.78 13.05
CA GLY A 156 -17.26 -1.49 12.90
C GLY A 156 -18.19 -2.67 13.20
N LEU A 157 -17.72 -3.92 13.07
CA LEU A 157 -18.50 -5.13 13.40
C LEU A 157 -18.90 -5.26 14.87
N GLY A 158 -18.37 -4.43 15.77
CA GLY A 158 -18.64 -4.51 17.21
C GLY A 158 -18.11 -5.80 17.88
N ARG A 159 -18.32 -5.94 19.16
CA ARG A 159 -17.95 -7.16 19.90
C ARG A 159 -18.92 -8.28 19.56
N ARG A 160 -18.42 -9.37 19.00
CA ARG A 160 -19.22 -10.57 18.71
C ARG A 160 -18.97 -11.64 19.77
N SER A 161 -20.07 -12.18 20.32
CA SER A 161 -20.01 -13.24 21.35
C SER A 161 -20.13 -14.61 20.71
N ASN A 162 -19.37 -15.59 21.24
CA ASN A 162 -19.51 -17.00 20.87
C ASN A 162 -20.62 -17.73 21.63
N MET A 163 -21.28 -17.08 22.60
CA MET A 163 -22.32 -17.70 23.42
C MET A 163 -23.47 -18.28 22.59
N PRO A 164 -24.04 -17.61 21.56
CA PRO A 164 -25.08 -18.20 20.73
C PRO A 164 -24.62 -19.49 20.01
N HIS A 165 -23.37 -19.52 19.56
CA HIS A 165 -22.81 -20.69 18.88
C HIS A 165 -22.55 -21.84 19.83
N TYR A 166 -22.10 -21.59 21.07
CA TYR A 166 -21.94 -22.60 22.08
C TYR A 166 -23.31 -23.14 22.54
N LEU A 167 -24.33 -22.30 22.66
CA LEU A 167 -25.69 -22.74 22.93
C LEU A 167 -26.24 -23.66 21.83
N ALA A 168 -26.00 -23.34 20.57
CA ALA A 168 -26.35 -24.16 19.41
C ALA A 168 -25.68 -25.55 19.48
N LEU A 169 -24.41 -25.61 19.90
CA LEU A 169 -23.67 -26.85 20.10
C LEU A 169 -24.24 -27.70 21.29
N ILE A 170 -24.59 -27.03 22.37
CA ILE A 170 -25.22 -27.70 23.55
C ILE A 170 -26.56 -28.27 23.13
N LEU A 171 -27.42 -27.54 22.44
CA LEU A 171 -28.70 -28.03 21.93
C LEU A 171 -28.53 -29.23 21.01
N LEU A 172 -27.51 -29.22 20.14
CA LEU A 172 -27.18 -30.33 19.27
C LEU A 172 -26.75 -31.57 20.11
N ALA A 173 -25.91 -31.39 21.10
CA ALA A 173 -25.47 -32.49 21.99
C ALA A 173 -26.64 -33.04 22.79
N VAL A 174 -27.53 -32.19 23.29
CA VAL A 174 -28.76 -32.63 24.01
C VAL A 174 -29.67 -33.43 23.09
N SER A 175 -29.89 -32.97 21.83
CA SER A 175 -30.73 -33.68 20.86
C SER A 175 -30.19 -35.08 20.51
N ILE A 176 -28.85 -35.20 20.44
CA ILE A 176 -28.19 -36.52 20.27
C ILE A 176 -28.38 -37.39 21.53
N GLY A 177 -28.28 -36.80 22.74
CA GLY A 177 -28.50 -37.52 23.99
C GLY A 177 -29.92 -38.06 24.11
N VAL A 178 -30.93 -37.30 23.66
CA VAL A 178 -32.35 -37.74 23.69
C VAL A 178 -32.60 -38.93 22.75
N LEU A 179 -31.83 -39.11 21.67
CA LEU A 179 -31.93 -40.30 20.80
C LEU A 179 -31.72 -41.63 21.55
N PHE A 180 -30.98 -41.63 22.63
CA PHE A 180 -30.74 -42.84 23.42
C PHE A 180 -31.86 -43.17 24.43
N THR A 181 -32.75 -42.19 24.70
CA THR A 181 -33.89 -42.35 25.60
C THR A 181 -35.23 -42.49 24.89
N ASP A 182 -35.45 -41.66 23.88
CA ASP A 182 -36.62 -41.68 22.99
C ASP A 182 -36.20 -41.39 21.56
N VAL A 183 -36.17 -42.41 20.72
CA VAL A 183 -35.68 -42.30 19.33
C VAL A 183 -36.57 -41.39 18.48
N ALA A 184 -37.89 -41.46 18.61
CA ALA A 184 -38.81 -40.67 17.77
C ALA A 184 -38.72 -39.17 18.12
N PHE A 185 -38.76 -38.83 19.40
CA PHE A 185 -38.61 -37.46 19.89
C PHE A 185 -37.21 -36.92 19.64
N GLY A 186 -36.18 -37.77 19.80
CA GLY A 186 -34.79 -37.42 19.54
C GLY A 186 -34.54 -37.07 18.08
N ILE A 187 -35.11 -37.84 17.12
CA ILE A 187 -35.01 -37.54 15.68
C ILE A 187 -35.70 -36.20 15.37
N LEU A 188 -36.90 -35.97 15.86
CA LEU A 188 -37.64 -34.73 15.67
C LEU A 188 -36.83 -33.51 16.20
N MET A 189 -36.32 -33.62 17.41
CA MET A 189 -35.50 -32.59 18.06
C MET A 189 -34.22 -32.35 17.26
N LEU A 190 -33.53 -33.38 16.82
CA LEU A 190 -32.30 -33.27 16.04
C LEU A 190 -32.54 -32.53 14.70
N VAL A 191 -33.62 -32.89 14.00
CA VAL A 191 -33.99 -32.21 12.73
C VAL A 191 -34.30 -30.74 12.95
N CYS A 192 -35.07 -30.41 14.00
CA CYS A 192 -35.38 -29.03 14.35
C CYS A 192 -34.14 -28.20 14.71
N VAL A 193 -33.24 -28.78 15.54
CA VAL A 193 -31.99 -28.11 15.94
C VAL A 193 -31.06 -27.93 14.75
N LEU A 194 -30.90 -28.94 13.88
CA LEU A 194 -30.09 -28.78 12.65
C LEU A 194 -30.67 -27.74 11.69
N ALA A 195 -31.98 -27.70 11.50
CA ALA A 195 -32.63 -26.70 10.67
C ALA A 195 -32.40 -25.29 11.22
N PHE A 196 -32.59 -25.11 12.56
CA PHE A 196 -32.32 -23.83 13.23
C PHE A 196 -30.85 -23.41 13.11
N ASN A 197 -29.90 -24.33 13.36
CA ASN A 197 -28.48 -24.06 13.21
C ASN A 197 -28.10 -23.66 11.80
N ASN A 198 -28.66 -24.33 10.77
CA ASN A 198 -28.41 -23.99 9.40
C ASN A 198 -28.91 -22.57 9.04
N VAL A 199 -30.12 -22.22 9.42
CA VAL A 199 -30.69 -20.86 9.18
C VAL A 199 -29.83 -19.81 9.87
N SER A 200 -29.49 -20.05 11.16
CA SER A 200 -28.64 -19.14 11.96
C SER A 200 -27.26 -19.01 11.34
N TYR A 201 -26.67 -20.13 10.88
CA TYR A 201 -25.37 -20.16 10.21
C TYR A 201 -25.34 -19.26 8.98
N PHE A 202 -26.26 -19.47 8.02
CA PHE A 202 -26.27 -18.70 6.77
C PHE A 202 -26.50 -17.21 6.99
N LYS A 203 -27.34 -16.83 7.97
CA LYS A 203 -27.55 -15.43 8.32
C LYS A 203 -26.24 -14.78 8.77
N VAL A 204 -25.54 -15.39 9.73
CA VAL A 204 -24.26 -14.85 10.26
C VAL A 204 -23.16 -14.94 9.21
N LYS A 205 -23.10 -16.04 8.45
CA LYS A 205 -22.11 -16.26 7.39
C LYS A 205 -22.14 -15.16 6.34
N GLY A 206 -23.35 -14.78 5.86
CA GLY A 206 -23.51 -13.69 4.89
C GLY A 206 -22.96 -12.34 5.39
N GLU A 207 -23.03 -12.10 6.71
CA GLU A 207 -22.48 -10.88 7.30
C GLU A 207 -20.94 -10.90 7.41
N ILE A 208 -20.30 -12.06 7.60
CA ILE A 208 -18.87 -12.15 7.88
C ILE A 208 -18.00 -12.49 6.66
N ASP A 209 -18.56 -13.09 5.61
CA ASP A 209 -17.81 -13.52 4.42
C ASP A 209 -16.95 -12.42 3.77
N PRO A 210 -17.41 -11.18 3.62
CA PRO A 210 -16.60 -10.10 3.08
C PRO A 210 -15.31 -9.85 3.88
N TYR A 211 -15.31 -10.13 5.18
CA TYR A 211 -14.20 -9.84 6.08
C TYR A 211 -13.16 -10.98 6.19
N ILE A 212 -13.46 -12.16 5.66
CA ILE A 212 -12.52 -13.29 5.66
C ILE A 212 -11.24 -12.94 4.86
N VAL A 213 -11.37 -12.11 3.84
CA VAL A 213 -10.25 -11.63 3.01
C VAL A 213 -9.22 -10.87 3.86
N SER A 214 -9.67 -10.09 4.86
CA SER A 214 -8.78 -9.35 5.77
C SER A 214 -7.87 -10.28 6.55
N PHE A 215 -8.42 -11.34 7.12
CA PHE A 215 -7.63 -12.34 7.83
C PHE A 215 -6.65 -13.08 6.91
N ALA A 216 -7.06 -13.35 5.66
CA ALA A 216 -6.18 -13.95 4.67
C ALA A 216 -4.93 -13.09 4.39
N TYR A 217 -5.09 -11.77 4.38
CA TYR A 217 -3.96 -10.86 4.23
C TYR A 217 -3.07 -10.88 5.47
N VAL A 218 -3.63 -10.81 6.68
CA VAL A 218 -2.86 -10.89 7.92
C VAL A 218 -2.07 -12.21 8.01
N PHE A 219 -2.63 -13.34 7.57
CA PHE A 219 -1.88 -14.59 7.49
C PHE A 219 -0.71 -14.53 6.52
N ARG A 220 -0.91 -13.97 5.33
CA ARG A 220 0.17 -13.78 4.35
C ARG A 220 1.26 -12.87 4.90
N LEU A 221 0.88 -11.82 5.63
CA LEU A 221 1.80 -10.91 6.32
C LEU A 221 2.67 -11.66 7.34
N LEU A 222 2.06 -12.48 8.21
CA LEU A 222 2.78 -13.31 9.18
C LEU A 222 3.68 -14.35 8.51
N ASP A 223 3.25 -14.91 7.37
CA ASP A 223 4.07 -15.86 6.59
C ASP A 223 5.26 -15.14 5.92
N ALA A 224 5.05 -13.93 5.43
CA ALA A 224 6.12 -13.09 4.87
C ALA A 224 7.19 -12.83 5.94
N VAL A 225 6.80 -12.36 7.12
CA VAL A 225 7.74 -12.13 8.24
C VAL A 225 8.47 -13.41 8.65
N LYS A 226 7.78 -14.56 8.72
CA LYS A 226 8.40 -15.85 9.02
C LYS A 226 9.43 -16.25 7.97
N ASN A 227 9.12 -16.07 6.70
CA ASN A 227 10.03 -16.39 5.58
C ASN A 227 11.28 -15.50 5.61
N LEU A 228 11.14 -14.21 5.93
CA LEU A 228 12.28 -13.30 6.11
C LEU A 228 13.23 -13.80 7.20
N LYS A 229 12.70 -14.26 8.33
CA LYS A 229 13.52 -14.78 9.44
C LYS A 229 14.31 -16.03 9.09
N SER A 230 13.79 -16.88 8.19
CA SER A 230 14.34 -18.21 7.91
C SER A 230 15.23 -18.28 6.67
N LYS A 231 15.05 -17.42 5.68
CA LYS A 231 15.64 -17.56 4.35
C LYS A 231 16.50 -16.38 3.91
N VAL A 232 16.36 -15.22 4.55
CA VAL A 232 17.01 -13.99 4.10
C VAL A 232 18.15 -13.63 5.05
N ARG A 233 19.31 -13.29 4.47
CA ARG A 233 20.49 -12.85 5.21
C ARG A 233 20.15 -11.57 6.00
N LYS A 234 20.45 -11.58 7.28
CA LYS A 234 20.37 -10.38 8.12
C LYS A 234 21.54 -9.45 7.76
N THR A 235 21.21 -8.22 7.44
CA THR A 235 22.20 -7.18 7.18
C THR A 235 22.08 -6.08 8.23
N GLU A 236 23.15 -5.37 8.46
CA GLU A 236 23.15 -4.24 9.39
C GLU A 236 22.17 -3.15 8.94
N SER A 237 22.07 -2.89 7.63
CA SER A 237 21.15 -1.89 7.05
C SER A 237 19.66 -2.18 7.29
N LEU A 238 19.27 -3.40 7.68
CA LEU A 238 17.88 -3.81 7.94
C LEU A 238 17.66 -4.25 9.39
N LYS A 239 18.60 -3.97 10.27
CA LYS A 239 18.56 -4.46 11.67
C LYS A 239 17.36 -3.90 12.43
N GLU A 240 17.07 -2.62 12.28
CA GLU A 240 15.94 -1.97 12.91
C GLU A 240 14.61 -2.58 12.42
N GLU A 241 14.45 -2.73 11.12
CA GLU A 241 13.28 -3.33 10.50
C GLU A 241 13.05 -4.77 10.98
N PHE A 242 14.12 -5.55 11.07
CA PHE A 242 14.02 -6.93 11.58
C PHE A 242 13.62 -7.00 13.05
N GLU A 243 14.10 -6.09 13.90
CA GLU A 243 13.70 -6.05 15.31
C GLU A 243 12.21 -5.68 15.46
N ILE A 244 11.71 -4.70 14.69
CA ILE A 244 10.30 -4.35 14.66
C ILE A 244 9.47 -5.56 14.21
N LEU A 245 9.80 -6.18 13.08
CA LEU A 245 9.09 -7.36 12.56
C LEU A 245 9.13 -8.54 13.53
N ARG A 246 10.25 -8.74 14.23
CA ARG A 246 10.40 -9.78 15.24
C ARG A 246 9.46 -9.58 16.42
N LYS A 247 9.43 -8.36 16.95
CA LYS A 247 8.58 -7.98 18.08
C LYS A 247 7.09 -8.11 17.72
N SER A 248 6.65 -7.47 16.64
CA SER A 248 5.24 -7.46 16.23
C SER A 248 4.73 -8.84 15.83
N SER A 249 5.54 -9.69 15.19
CA SER A 249 5.11 -11.02 14.83
C SER A 249 5.11 -12.01 16.01
N ALA A 250 5.91 -11.76 17.05
CA ALA A 250 5.95 -12.61 18.25
C ALA A 250 4.65 -12.47 19.06
N SER A 251 4.08 -11.27 19.15
CA SER A 251 2.81 -11.00 19.84
C SER A 251 1.64 -11.79 19.24
N MET A 252 1.70 -12.09 17.93
CA MET A 252 0.66 -12.80 17.17
C MET A 252 0.90 -14.31 17.02
N GLY A 253 1.77 -14.92 17.85
CA GLY A 253 2.16 -16.33 17.72
C GLY A 253 1.00 -17.33 17.76
N GLY A 254 -0.06 -17.03 18.47
CA GLY A 254 -1.28 -17.84 18.57
C GLY A 254 -2.30 -17.65 17.44
N PHE A 255 -2.17 -16.58 16.65
CA PHE A 255 -3.18 -16.15 15.67
C PHE A 255 -3.47 -17.20 14.58
N LYS A 256 -2.46 -17.93 14.13
CA LYS A 256 -2.60 -18.99 13.11
C LYS A 256 -3.24 -20.27 13.61
N ARG A 257 -3.37 -20.47 14.93
CA ARG A 257 -3.87 -21.73 15.47
C ARG A 257 -5.33 -21.96 15.10
N GLY A 258 -5.60 -23.01 14.34
CA GLY A 258 -6.95 -23.37 13.86
C GLY A 258 -7.49 -22.46 12.74
N SER A 259 -6.70 -21.58 12.16
CA SER A 259 -7.11 -20.70 11.04
C SER A 259 -7.56 -21.46 9.79
N PHE A 260 -7.11 -22.71 9.60
CA PHE A 260 -7.50 -23.56 8.48
C PHE A 260 -9.03 -23.71 8.39
N ILE A 261 -9.73 -23.79 9.52
CA ILE A 261 -11.20 -23.90 9.58
C ILE A 261 -11.88 -22.72 8.88
N LEU A 262 -11.40 -21.50 9.13
CA LEU A 262 -11.96 -20.28 8.53
C LEU A 262 -11.50 -20.10 7.09
N MET A 263 -10.21 -20.31 6.82
CA MET A 263 -9.61 -20.03 5.50
C MET A 263 -10.07 -21.00 4.41
N SER A 264 -10.41 -22.23 4.77
CA SER A 264 -10.97 -23.20 3.82
C SER A 264 -12.43 -22.90 3.49
N SER A 265 -13.17 -22.18 4.33
CA SER A 265 -14.55 -21.78 4.03
C SER A 265 -14.65 -20.72 2.93
N GLY A 266 -13.66 -19.83 2.83
CA GLY A 266 -13.62 -18.79 1.78
C GLY A 266 -13.20 -19.27 0.38
N ARG A 267 -12.69 -20.52 0.25
CA ARG A 267 -12.25 -21.08 -1.05
C ARG A 267 -13.34 -21.78 -1.85
N MET A 268 -14.52 -21.92 -1.29
CA MET A 268 -15.46 -23.00 -1.67
C MET A 268 -16.55 -22.64 -2.64
N SER A 269 -16.66 -21.43 -3.03
CA SER A 269 -17.66 -21.08 -4.06
C SER A 269 -17.25 -21.61 -5.42
N GLY A 270 -17.20 -22.95 -5.59
CA GLY A 270 -17.02 -23.57 -6.91
C GLY A 270 -16.08 -24.78 -7.04
N SER A 271 -15.47 -25.32 -6.00
CA SER A 271 -14.49 -26.42 -6.15
C SER A 271 -15.10 -27.78 -6.49
N GLY A 272 -16.39 -28.01 -6.19
CA GLY A 272 -17.08 -29.28 -6.45
C GLY A 272 -16.46 -30.53 -5.75
N ASN A 273 -15.51 -30.34 -4.84
CA ASN A 273 -14.80 -31.43 -4.16
C ASN A 273 -15.70 -32.03 -3.05
N PRO A 274 -15.98 -33.35 -3.05
CA PRO A 274 -16.82 -33.99 -2.02
C PRO A 274 -16.32 -33.81 -0.58
N LEU A 275 -15.00 -33.74 -0.37
CA LEU A 275 -14.42 -33.49 0.95
C LEU A 275 -14.73 -32.08 1.46
N ASP A 276 -14.75 -31.11 0.57
CA ASP A 276 -15.09 -29.74 0.91
C ASP A 276 -16.57 -29.64 1.29
N MET A 277 -17.45 -30.34 0.54
CA MET A 277 -18.89 -30.42 0.90
C MET A 277 -19.11 -31.04 2.26
N LEU A 278 -18.40 -32.14 2.61
CA LEU A 278 -18.49 -32.73 3.96
C LEU A 278 -18.03 -31.76 5.03
N LEU A 279 -16.92 -31.08 4.82
CA LEU A 279 -16.41 -30.04 5.75
C LEU A 279 -17.41 -28.90 5.92
N ASP A 280 -18.16 -28.55 4.90
CA ASP A 280 -19.19 -27.51 5.01
C ASP A 280 -20.40 -27.95 5.81
N PHE A 281 -20.85 -29.19 5.65
CA PHE A 281 -21.91 -29.72 6.52
C PHE A 281 -21.47 -29.72 7.98
N ILE A 282 -20.21 -30.09 8.27
CA ILE A 282 -19.66 -30.03 9.63
C ILE A 282 -19.62 -28.56 10.12
N ARG A 283 -19.18 -27.62 9.32
CA ARG A 283 -19.16 -26.19 9.68
C ARG A 283 -20.56 -25.66 9.97
N MET A 284 -21.52 -25.95 9.08
CA MET A 284 -22.91 -25.51 9.22
C MET A 284 -23.55 -26.10 10.50
N GLY A 285 -23.32 -27.39 10.79
CA GLY A 285 -23.88 -28.03 11.96
C GLY A 285 -23.25 -27.60 13.28
N PHE A 286 -21.94 -27.28 13.27
CA PHE A 286 -21.15 -27.01 14.49
C PHE A 286 -20.70 -25.55 14.61
N HIS A 287 -21.01 -24.65 13.65
CA HIS A 287 -20.65 -23.24 13.64
C HIS A 287 -19.14 -22.98 13.85
N LEU A 288 -18.27 -23.91 13.43
CA LEU A 288 -16.85 -23.90 13.76
C LEU A 288 -16.11 -22.69 13.16
N ASP A 289 -16.44 -22.32 11.94
CA ASP A 289 -15.86 -21.15 11.27
C ASP A 289 -16.37 -19.83 11.86
N LEU A 290 -17.63 -19.76 12.32
CA LEU A 290 -18.19 -18.58 12.99
C LEU A 290 -17.52 -18.35 14.35
N ILE A 291 -17.34 -19.42 15.15
CA ILE A 291 -16.63 -19.36 16.42
C ILE A 291 -15.19 -18.91 16.20
N LYS A 292 -14.53 -19.48 15.18
CA LYS A 292 -13.15 -19.12 14.85
C LYS A 292 -13.03 -17.68 14.35
N PHE A 293 -13.99 -17.22 13.55
CA PHE A 293 -14.06 -15.84 13.11
C PHE A 293 -14.10 -14.86 14.29
N ASN A 294 -15.00 -15.09 15.24
CA ASN A 294 -15.12 -14.23 16.42
C ASN A 294 -13.85 -14.21 17.28
N GLN A 295 -13.17 -15.36 17.43
CA GLN A 295 -11.88 -15.43 18.12
C GLN A 295 -10.81 -14.62 17.39
N MET A 296 -10.72 -14.77 16.06
CA MET A 296 -9.75 -14.03 15.24
C MET A 296 -10.03 -12.54 15.21
N LEU A 297 -11.32 -12.14 15.16
CA LEU A 297 -11.70 -10.74 15.25
C LEU A 297 -11.24 -10.12 16.59
N SER A 298 -11.44 -10.82 17.69
CA SER A 298 -10.97 -10.36 19.01
C SER A 298 -9.44 -10.25 19.09
N GLU A 299 -8.71 -11.22 18.52
CA GLU A 299 -7.25 -11.19 18.49
C GLU A 299 -6.71 -10.08 17.56
N THR A 300 -7.29 -9.91 16.36
CA THR A 300 -6.90 -8.81 15.44
C THR A 300 -7.01 -7.46 16.12
N ARG A 301 -8.12 -7.21 16.83
CA ARG A 301 -8.32 -5.96 17.57
C ARG A 301 -7.30 -5.68 18.66
N LYS A 302 -6.81 -6.72 19.33
CA LYS A 302 -5.76 -6.56 20.34
C LYS A 302 -4.40 -6.21 19.72
N HIS A 303 -4.19 -6.60 18.47
CA HIS A 303 -2.90 -6.51 17.79
C HIS A 303 -2.92 -5.63 16.55
N VAL A 304 -3.86 -4.66 16.46
CA VAL A 304 -3.94 -3.74 15.33
C VAL A 304 -2.63 -2.97 15.14
N SER A 305 -2.02 -2.48 16.22
CA SER A 305 -0.73 -1.77 16.16
C SER A 305 0.43 -2.68 15.73
N ASP A 306 0.41 -3.96 16.09
CA ASP A 306 1.42 -4.92 15.64
C ASP A 306 1.27 -5.23 14.15
N ILE A 307 0.02 -5.35 13.67
CA ILE A 307 -0.30 -5.54 12.24
C ILE A 307 0.14 -4.32 11.45
N ASP A 308 -0.18 -3.12 11.93
CA ASP A 308 0.21 -1.85 11.33
C ASP A 308 1.74 -1.72 11.24
N SER A 309 2.46 -2.01 12.33
CA SER A 309 3.93 -2.03 12.36
C SER A 309 4.53 -3.01 11.34
N MET A 310 3.91 -4.18 11.14
CA MET A 310 4.35 -5.14 10.12
C MET A 310 4.09 -4.63 8.71
N ILE A 311 2.91 -4.04 8.44
CA ILE A 311 2.56 -3.45 7.13
C ILE A 311 3.53 -2.32 6.80
N THR A 312 3.72 -1.39 7.72
CA THR A 312 4.63 -0.24 7.60
C THR A 312 6.06 -0.70 7.30
N THR A 313 6.59 -1.63 8.10
CA THR A 313 7.97 -2.09 7.94
C THR A 313 8.21 -2.87 6.66
N LEU A 314 7.29 -3.78 6.30
CA LEU A 314 7.37 -4.50 5.03
C LEU A 314 7.16 -3.55 3.84
N GLY A 315 6.22 -2.62 3.96
CA GLY A 315 5.98 -1.59 2.95
C GLY A 315 7.21 -0.71 2.72
N LYS A 316 7.88 -0.26 3.80
CA LYS A 316 9.14 0.50 3.74
C LYS A 316 10.21 -0.24 2.94
N ILE A 317 10.47 -1.49 3.30
CA ILE A 317 11.50 -2.29 2.61
C ILE A 317 11.14 -2.46 1.12
N GLU A 318 9.90 -2.79 0.78
CA GLU A 318 9.49 -2.97 -0.62
C GLU A 318 9.55 -1.67 -1.42
N ALA A 319 9.17 -0.53 -0.82
CA ALA A 319 9.29 0.77 -1.46
C ALA A 319 10.75 1.12 -1.77
N MET A 320 11.69 0.81 -0.87
CA MET A 320 13.12 1.03 -1.13
C MET A 320 13.65 0.14 -2.26
N ILE A 321 13.18 -1.11 -2.37
CA ILE A 321 13.47 -1.99 -3.52
C ILE A 321 12.90 -1.36 -4.81
N ALA A 322 11.68 -0.86 -4.79
CA ALA A 322 11.03 -0.23 -5.95
C ALA A 322 11.77 1.03 -6.40
N ILE A 323 12.25 1.85 -5.47
CA ILE A 323 13.08 3.03 -5.79
C ILE A 323 14.40 2.60 -6.43
N GLY A 324 15.04 1.53 -5.93
CA GLY A 324 16.25 0.97 -6.55
C GLY A 324 16.02 0.46 -7.98
N GLU A 325 14.87 -0.17 -8.25
CA GLU A 325 14.47 -0.58 -9.62
C GLU A 325 14.16 0.64 -10.51
N TYR A 326 13.52 1.66 -9.97
CA TYR A 326 13.30 2.92 -10.70
C TYR A 326 14.62 3.58 -11.08
N ARG A 327 15.60 3.66 -10.16
CA ARG A 327 16.96 4.17 -10.47
C ARG A 327 17.62 3.39 -11.60
N ALA A 328 17.47 2.07 -11.62
CA ALA A 328 18.01 1.22 -12.67
C ALA A 328 17.33 1.42 -14.03
N SER A 329 16.13 2.01 -14.08
CA SER A 329 15.42 2.37 -15.31
C SER A 329 15.83 3.73 -15.88
N LEU A 330 16.59 4.54 -15.12
CA LEU A 330 17.01 5.87 -15.51
C LEU A 330 18.35 5.81 -16.27
N GLU A 331 18.51 6.64 -17.28
CA GLU A 331 19.80 6.78 -17.98
C GLU A 331 20.86 7.42 -17.07
N GLU A 332 20.46 8.41 -16.29
CA GLU A 332 21.34 9.16 -15.40
C GLU A 332 20.55 9.64 -14.18
N TYR A 333 21.14 9.55 -13.00
CA TYR A 333 20.63 10.14 -11.77
C TYR A 333 21.77 10.48 -10.81
N CYS A 334 21.54 11.36 -9.87
CA CYS A 334 22.46 11.61 -8.78
C CYS A 334 21.77 11.50 -7.41
N ILE A 335 22.58 11.27 -6.40
CA ILE A 335 22.19 11.42 -4.99
C ILE A 335 22.30 12.90 -4.65
N PRO A 336 21.25 13.55 -4.11
CA PRO A 336 21.31 14.97 -3.78
C PRO A 336 22.26 15.25 -2.62
N GLU A 337 22.93 16.40 -2.67
CA GLU A 337 23.72 16.94 -1.57
C GLU A 337 22.88 17.99 -0.83
N PHE A 338 22.76 17.88 0.49
CA PHE A 338 22.05 18.87 1.30
C PHE A 338 23.05 19.85 1.93
N ALA A 339 22.81 21.15 1.68
CA ALA A 339 23.66 22.24 2.16
C ALA A 339 22.88 23.17 3.09
N ASP A 340 23.54 23.72 4.14
CA ASP A 340 22.92 24.69 5.04
C ASP A 340 22.66 26.05 4.41
N LYS A 341 23.32 26.35 3.29
CA LYS A 341 23.19 27.63 2.59
C LYS A 341 21.95 27.65 1.71
N ARG A 342 21.23 28.77 1.72
CA ARG A 342 20.13 29.00 0.76
C ARG A 342 20.70 28.95 -0.67
N GLY A 343 20.03 28.17 -1.50
CA GLY A 343 20.37 28.05 -2.90
C GLY A 343 19.90 26.71 -3.48
N LEU A 344 19.87 26.65 -4.78
CA LEU A 344 19.62 25.43 -5.54
C LEU A 344 20.61 25.40 -6.70
N HIS A 345 21.38 24.34 -6.77
CA HIS A 345 22.29 24.09 -7.88
C HIS A 345 21.98 22.73 -8.48
N ALA A 346 21.60 22.69 -9.74
CA ALA A 346 21.33 21.47 -10.48
C ALA A 346 21.94 21.54 -11.87
N GLU A 347 22.69 20.50 -12.24
CA GLU A 347 23.32 20.36 -13.56
C GLU A 347 22.60 19.29 -14.36
N GLU A 348 22.30 19.59 -15.63
CA GLU A 348 21.67 18.65 -16.56
C GLU A 348 20.35 18.05 -16.04
N LEU A 349 19.54 18.87 -15.38
CA LEU A 349 18.26 18.48 -14.78
C LEU A 349 17.23 18.16 -15.87
N TYR A 350 16.48 17.04 -15.71
CA TYR A 350 15.49 16.64 -16.69
C TYR A 350 14.17 16.13 -16.07
N HIS A 351 13.10 16.11 -16.89
CA HIS A 351 11.75 15.78 -16.47
C HIS A 351 11.47 14.28 -16.56
N PRO A 352 10.96 13.59 -15.49
CA PRO A 352 10.78 12.14 -15.47
C PRO A 352 9.72 11.59 -16.43
N LEU A 353 8.77 12.41 -16.87
CA LEU A 353 7.66 11.99 -17.75
C LEU A 353 7.87 12.31 -19.23
N ILE A 354 9.00 12.90 -19.59
CA ILE A 354 9.34 13.22 -21.00
C ILE A 354 10.36 12.18 -21.49
N ASP A 355 10.07 11.53 -22.61
CA ASP A 355 10.91 10.45 -23.13
C ASP A 355 12.27 10.96 -23.66
N GLU A 356 12.32 12.12 -24.33
CA GLU A 356 13.54 12.78 -24.78
C GLU A 356 13.63 14.17 -24.15
N PRO A 357 13.97 14.28 -22.85
CA PRO A 357 13.93 15.53 -22.14
C PRO A 357 15.11 16.43 -22.50
N VAL A 358 14.85 17.72 -22.67
CA VAL A 358 15.92 18.71 -22.74
C VAL A 358 16.49 18.90 -21.33
N LYS A 359 17.77 18.61 -21.17
CA LYS A 359 18.49 18.80 -19.91
C LYS A 359 18.80 20.27 -19.68
N ASN A 360 18.55 20.78 -18.49
CA ASN A 360 18.76 22.18 -18.12
C ASN A 360 19.63 22.30 -16.87
N THR A 361 20.40 23.38 -16.79
CA THR A 361 21.21 23.71 -15.62
C THR A 361 20.65 24.96 -14.94
N ILE A 362 20.54 24.93 -13.62
CA ILE A 362 20.13 26.06 -12.79
C ILE A 362 21.05 26.21 -11.59
N ALA A 363 21.47 27.45 -11.33
CA ALA A 363 22.19 27.81 -10.11
C ALA A 363 21.62 29.13 -9.60
N THR A 364 21.06 29.10 -8.39
CA THR A 364 20.46 30.29 -7.78
C THR A 364 20.57 30.25 -6.26
N SER A 365 20.75 31.44 -5.65
CA SER A 365 20.70 31.63 -4.19
C SER A 365 19.54 32.55 -3.76
N SER A 366 18.67 32.92 -4.69
CA SER A 366 17.55 33.83 -4.46
C SER A 366 16.33 33.45 -5.31
N SER A 367 15.22 34.14 -5.09
CA SER A 367 14.00 33.96 -5.92
C SER A 367 14.29 34.22 -7.39
N VAL A 368 13.71 33.41 -8.27
CA VAL A 368 13.91 33.47 -9.72
C VAL A 368 12.59 33.77 -10.42
N LEU A 369 12.60 34.72 -11.32
CA LEU A 369 11.50 35.02 -12.24
C LEU A 369 11.82 34.46 -13.62
N ILE A 370 11.04 33.47 -14.07
CA ILE A 370 11.19 32.88 -15.40
C ILE A 370 10.28 33.57 -16.38
N THR A 371 10.87 34.12 -17.46
CA THR A 371 10.16 34.80 -18.53
C THR A 371 10.42 34.11 -19.87
N GLY A 372 9.53 34.29 -20.83
CA GLY A 372 9.65 33.73 -22.18
C GLY A 372 8.32 33.70 -22.91
N SER A 373 8.34 33.41 -24.21
CA SER A 373 7.13 33.27 -25.03
C SER A 373 6.22 32.08 -24.56
N ASN A 374 4.95 32.09 -24.95
CA ASN A 374 4.09 30.94 -24.71
C ASN A 374 4.64 29.72 -25.47
N ALA A 375 4.44 28.54 -24.87
CA ALA A 375 4.99 27.28 -25.38
C ALA A 375 6.54 27.17 -25.41
N SER A 376 7.28 28.04 -24.72
CA SER A 376 8.74 27.96 -24.61
C SER A 376 9.25 26.95 -23.55
N GLY A 377 8.37 26.20 -22.90
CA GLY A 377 8.75 25.20 -21.88
C GLY A 377 8.88 25.74 -20.45
N LYS A 378 8.45 26.98 -20.15
CA LYS A 378 8.53 27.59 -18.80
C LYS A 378 7.89 26.71 -17.72
N SER A 379 6.63 26.33 -17.91
CA SER A 379 5.89 25.49 -16.94
C SER A 379 6.51 24.11 -16.81
N THR A 380 7.02 23.54 -17.90
CA THR A 380 7.74 22.26 -17.89
C THR A 380 9.03 22.37 -17.09
N PHE A 381 9.80 23.45 -17.27
CA PHE A 381 11.00 23.68 -16.49
C PHE A 381 10.70 23.87 -15.00
N LEU A 382 9.67 24.67 -14.64
CA LEU A 382 9.21 24.81 -13.26
C LEU A 382 8.86 23.47 -12.62
N LYS A 383 8.07 22.64 -13.31
CA LYS A 383 7.70 21.30 -12.86
C LYS A 383 8.93 20.39 -12.73
N THR A 384 9.89 20.49 -13.65
CA THR A 384 11.13 19.71 -13.59
C THR A 384 11.93 20.02 -12.33
N VAL A 385 12.09 21.30 -12.00
CA VAL A 385 12.78 21.72 -10.78
C VAL A 385 12.00 21.26 -9.55
N ALA A 386 10.68 21.46 -9.52
CA ALA A 386 9.84 21.08 -8.38
C ALA A 386 9.83 19.57 -8.13
N ILE A 387 9.68 18.74 -9.16
CA ILE A 387 9.69 17.28 -9.04
C ILE A 387 11.04 16.79 -8.49
N ASN A 388 12.15 17.29 -9.02
CA ASN A 388 13.47 16.87 -8.54
C ASN A 388 13.75 17.37 -7.13
N SER A 389 13.25 18.55 -6.75
CA SER A 389 13.31 19.05 -5.37
C SER A 389 12.52 18.13 -4.41
N LEU A 390 11.34 17.66 -4.83
CA LEU A 390 10.57 16.68 -4.08
C LEU A 390 11.30 15.34 -3.99
N PHE A 391 11.84 14.85 -5.08
CA PHE A 391 12.58 13.59 -5.14
C PHE A 391 13.81 13.61 -4.25
N ALA A 392 14.51 14.72 -4.16
CA ALA A 392 15.65 14.87 -3.26
C ALA A 392 15.27 14.50 -1.83
N GLN A 393 14.13 14.98 -1.33
CA GLN A 393 13.69 14.81 0.06
C GLN A 393 12.75 13.61 0.28
N THR A 394 12.35 12.90 -0.78
CA THR A 394 11.47 11.72 -0.65
C THR A 394 12.19 10.42 -0.96
N ILE A 395 12.73 10.30 -2.16
CA ILE A 395 13.39 9.08 -2.65
C ILE A 395 14.91 9.18 -2.71
N HIS A 396 15.46 10.29 -2.22
CA HIS A 396 16.92 10.56 -2.19
C HIS A 396 17.57 10.38 -3.57
N THR A 397 16.89 10.85 -4.62
CA THR A 397 17.30 10.66 -6.03
C THR A 397 16.89 11.87 -6.83
N CYS A 398 17.80 12.42 -7.63
CA CYS A 398 17.48 13.49 -8.57
C CYS A 398 17.84 13.08 -10.00
N LEU A 399 16.99 13.44 -10.95
CA LEU A 399 17.20 13.21 -12.37
C LEU A 399 18.07 14.35 -12.91
N ALA A 400 19.33 14.31 -12.58
CA ALA A 400 20.33 15.32 -12.86
C ALA A 400 21.73 14.70 -12.76
N LYS A 401 22.74 15.39 -13.30
CA LYS A 401 24.14 15.03 -13.11
C LYS A 401 24.65 15.41 -11.72
N ARG A 402 24.21 16.57 -11.21
CA ARG A 402 24.46 17.05 -9.86
C ARG A 402 23.24 17.79 -9.33
N TYR A 403 22.95 17.64 -8.05
CA TYR A 403 21.86 18.35 -7.38
C TYR A 403 22.27 18.71 -5.95
N GLU A 404 22.26 20.00 -5.63
CA GLU A 404 22.60 20.53 -4.32
C GLU A 404 21.54 21.54 -3.87
N THR A 405 21.01 21.37 -2.66
CA THR A 405 19.89 22.18 -2.14
C THR A 405 19.83 22.12 -0.63
N PRO A 406 19.24 23.10 0.08
CA PRO A 406 18.83 22.90 1.47
C PRO A 406 17.58 22.05 1.57
N ILE A 407 17.26 21.58 2.78
CA ILE A 407 15.97 20.99 3.10
C ILE A 407 14.94 22.11 3.26
N PHE A 408 13.76 21.94 2.64
CA PHE A 408 12.69 22.92 2.63
C PHE A 408 11.30 22.28 2.58
N ARG A 409 10.29 23.05 2.97
CA ARG A 409 8.89 22.73 2.70
C ARG A 409 8.54 23.17 1.29
N MET A 410 8.02 22.26 0.49
CA MET A 410 7.69 22.54 -0.89
C MET A 410 6.20 22.73 -1.10
N VAL A 411 5.82 23.73 -1.89
CA VAL A 411 4.43 24.05 -2.23
C VAL A 411 4.36 24.62 -3.63
N SER A 412 3.29 24.35 -4.37
CA SER A 412 3.08 24.89 -5.71
C SER A 412 1.69 25.50 -5.91
N SER A 413 1.60 26.37 -6.91
CA SER A 413 0.36 26.90 -7.47
C SER A 413 0.56 27.10 -8.97
N MET A 414 0.30 26.06 -9.78
CA MET A 414 0.64 26.08 -11.21
C MET A 414 -0.55 25.81 -12.13
N SER A 415 -1.38 24.83 -11.85
CA SER A 415 -2.39 24.30 -12.77
C SER A 415 -3.73 24.18 -12.09
N LEU A 416 -4.24 25.30 -11.59
CA LEU A 416 -5.53 25.34 -10.91
C LEU A 416 -6.65 24.97 -11.86
N LYS A 417 -7.54 24.08 -11.42
CA LYS A 417 -8.78 23.71 -12.11
C LYS A 417 -9.93 24.38 -11.39
N ASP A 418 -10.99 24.70 -12.16
CA ASP A 418 -12.24 25.16 -11.56
C ASP A 418 -12.75 24.12 -10.57
N ASP A 419 -13.08 24.55 -9.36
CA ASP A 419 -13.77 23.73 -8.39
C ASP A 419 -15.29 23.85 -8.59
N VAL A 420 -15.79 23.18 -9.61
CA VAL A 420 -17.21 23.19 -9.95
C VAL A 420 -18.06 22.58 -8.85
N GLN A 421 -17.49 21.67 -8.03
CA GLN A 421 -18.22 20.99 -6.94
C GLN A 421 -18.21 21.81 -5.65
N GLY A 422 -17.13 22.53 -5.36
CA GLY A 422 -17.01 23.39 -4.18
C GLY A 422 -17.69 24.77 -4.33
N GLY A 423 -18.15 25.13 -5.53
CA GLY A 423 -18.83 26.40 -5.79
C GLY A 423 -17.91 27.63 -5.80
N ASP A 424 -16.60 27.45 -5.70
CA ASP A 424 -15.62 28.52 -5.78
C ASP A 424 -15.37 28.92 -7.24
N SER A 425 -15.38 30.22 -7.51
CA SER A 425 -14.92 30.72 -8.81
C SER A 425 -13.42 30.47 -8.99
N TYR A 426 -12.96 30.32 -10.24
CA TYR A 426 -11.53 30.17 -10.58
C TYR A 426 -10.65 31.18 -9.83
N TYR A 427 -11.05 32.43 -9.76
CA TYR A 427 -10.36 33.50 -9.06
C TYR A 427 -10.23 33.22 -7.54
N MET A 428 -11.29 32.69 -6.90
CA MET A 428 -11.25 32.34 -5.48
C MET A 428 -10.32 31.16 -5.20
N VAL A 429 -10.28 30.19 -6.10
CA VAL A 429 -9.33 29.05 -6.01
C VAL A 429 -7.88 29.55 -6.12
N GLU A 430 -7.58 30.49 -7.03
CA GLU A 430 -6.27 31.13 -7.14
C GLU A 430 -5.89 31.88 -5.85
N ILE A 431 -6.77 32.70 -5.32
CA ILE A 431 -6.53 33.45 -4.06
C ILE A 431 -6.26 32.47 -2.90
N LYS A 432 -7.07 31.45 -2.74
CA LYS A 432 -6.89 30.44 -1.68
C LYS A 432 -5.54 29.72 -1.83
N SER A 433 -5.13 29.39 -3.05
CA SER A 433 -3.85 28.76 -3.33
C SER A 433 -2.66 29.66 -2.98
N ILE A 434 -2.71 30.94 -3.34
CA ILE A 434 -1.65 31.89 -2.98
C ILE A 434 -1.63 32.15 -1.47
N LYS A 435 -2.81 32.31 -0.84
CA LYS A 435 -2.90 32.47 0.61
C LYS A 435 -2.23 31.30 1.33
N ARG A 436 -2.47 30.05 0.92
CA ARG A 436 -1.84 28.84 1.44
C ARG A 436 -0.30 28.93 1.41
N ILE A 437 0.27 29.42 0.31
CA ILE A 437 1.72 29.63 0.18
C ILE A 437 2.20 30.68 1.19
N LEU A 438 1.49 31.80 1.30
CA LEU A 438 1.84 32.86 2.27
C LEU A 438 1.74 32.37 3.72
N ASP A 439 0.67 31.65 4.06
CA ASP A 439 0.46 31.10 5.41
C ASP A 439 1.62 30.13 5.78
N LEU A 440 2.03 29.26 4.83
CA LEU A 440 3.16 28.36 5.02
C LEU A 440 4.49 29.12 5.22
N THR A 441 4.71 30.18 4.45
CA THR A 441 5.91 31.02 4.56
C THR A 441 5.96 31.76 5.91
N LEU A 442 4.80 32.24 6.38
CA LEU A 442 4.70 32.96 7.65
C LEU A 442 4.83 32.05 8.88
N SER A 443 4.61 30.74 8.76
CA SER A 443 4.77 29.80 9.87
C SER A 443 6.19 29.76 10.43
N GLY A 444 7.20 30.08 9.62
CA GLY A 444 8.60 30.22 10.05
C GLY A 444 9.29 28.94 10.51
N GLU A 445 8.62 27.77 10.41
CA GLU A 445 9.16 26.52 10.96
C GLU A 445 10.32 25.93 10.15
N ALA A 446 10.35 26.19 8.84
CA ALA A 446 11.44 25.79 7.94
C ALA A 446 11.43 26.65 6.68
N PRO A 447 12.54 26.72 5.93
CA PRO A 447 12.56 27.39 4.63
C PRO A 447 11.49 26.82 3.71
N VAL A 448 10.86 27.69 2.90
CA VAL A 448 9.82 27.30 1.94
C VAL A 448 10.34 27.48 0.52
N LEU A 449 10.20 26.46 -0.30
CA LEU A 449 10.40 26.54 -1.74
C LEU A 449 9.03 26.51 -2.43
N CYS A 450 8.63 27.65 -2.99
CA CYS A 450 7.35 27.75 -3.67
C CYS A 450 7.53 27.88 -5.18
N PHE A 451 6.64 27.22 -5.93
CA PHE A 451 6.57 27.27 -7.37
C PHE A 451 5.22 27.84 -7.80
N VAL A 452 5.25 28.97 -8.47
CA VAL A 452 4.05 29.68 -8.90
C VAL A 452 4.09 29.95 -10.40
N ASP A 453 3.09 29.50 -11.12
CA ASP A 453 2.93 29.78 -12.54
C ASP A 453 1.67 30.63 -12.77
N GLU A 454 1.83 31.74 -13.53
CA GLU A 454 0.75 32.61 -13.95
C GLU A 454 -0.22 33.12 -12.86
N VAL A 455 0.29 33.99 -11.99
CA VAL A 455 -0.46 34.55 -10.86
C VAL A 455 -1.71 35.34 -11.29
N LEU A 456 -2.86 35.03 -10.69
CA LEU A 456 -4.12 35.78 -10.80
C LEU A 456 -4.63 35.99 -12.25
N ARG A 457 -4.81 34.86 -12.98
CA ARG A 457 -5.34 34.87 -14.35
C ARG A 457 -6.80 35.36 -14.43
N GLY A 458 -7.57 35.16 -13.39
CA GLY A 458 -9.01 35.44 -13.35
C GLY A 458 -9.39 36.91 -13.16
N THR A 459 -8.43 37.86 -13.13
CA THR A 459 -8.70 39.31 -12.95
C THR A 459 -8.18 40.17 -14.10
N ASN A 460 -8.56 41.43 -14.07
CA ASN A 460 -8.10 42.39 -15.10
C ASN A 460 -6.59 42.68 -15.00
N THR A 461 -5.98 43.15 -16.07
CA THR A 461 -4.54 43.29 -16.20
C THR A 461 -3.92 44.26 -15.17
N VAL A 462 -4.61 45.34 -14.80
CA VAL A 462 -4.08 46.34 -13.86
C VAL A 462 -4.04 45.79 -12.45
N GLU A 463 -5.13 45.18 -12.02
CA GLU A 463 -5.25 44.51 -10.69
C GLU A 463 -4.27 43.35 -10.61
N ARG A 464 -4.16 42.54 -11.67
CA ARG A 464 -3.21 41.43 -11.76
C ARG A 464 -1.77 41.87 -11.53
N ILE A 465 -1.33 42.93 -12.23
CA ILE A 465 0.05 43.48 -12.09
C ILE A 465 0.28 43.99 -10.66
N ALA A 466 -0.68 44.73 -10.09
CA ALA A 466 -0.56 45.28 -8.75
C ALA A 466 -0.48 44.20 -7.70
N ALA A 467 -1.40 43.25 -7.71
CA ALA A 467 -1.48 42.16 -6.75
C ALA A 467 -0.28 41.21 -6.89
N SER A 468 0.10 40.78 -8.11
CA SER A 468 1.27 39.92 -8.36
C SER A 468 2.56 40.56 -7.85
N THR A 469 2.72 41.88 -8.07
CA THR A 469 3.89 42.62 -7.58
C THR A 469 3.96 42.56 -6.06
N GLN A 470 2.85 42.72 -5.38
CA GLN A 470 2.83 42.71 -3.90
C GLN A 470 3.05 41.31 -3.34
N ILE A 471 2.44 40.29 -3.95
CA ILE A 471 2.66 38.88 -3.57
C ILE A 471 4.15 38.51 -3.74
N LEU A 472 4.76 38.82 -4.87
CA LEU A 472 6.17 38.52 -5.12
C LEU A 472 7.11 39.26 -4.14
N LYS A 473 6.76 40.49 -3.73
CA LYS A 473 7.52 41.21 -2.70
C LYS A 473 7.38 40.54 -1.33
N SER A 474 6.24 39.97 -1.01
CA SER A 474 6.01 39.28 0.27
C SER A 474 6.69 37.92 0.35
N LEU A 475 6.94 37.27 -0.79
CA LEU A 475 7.62 35.98 -0.88
C LEU A 475 9.16 36.09 -1.01
N ARG A 476 9.69 37.29 -1.12
CA ARG A 476 11.14 37.57 -1.26
C ARG A 476 11.82 37.66 0.10
#